data_0d919ac1b0c2c227d00c2d741383293a
#
_entry.id   0d919ac1b0c2c227d00c2d741383293a
#
_cell.length_a   1.000
_cell.length_b   1.000
_cell.length_c   1.000
_cell.angle_alpha   90.00
_cell.angle_beta   90.00
_cell.angle_gamma   90.00
#
_symmetry.space_group_name_H-M   'P 1'
#
loop_
_entity.id
_entity.type
_entity.pdbx_description
1 polymer ?
#
loop_
_entity_poly.entity_id
_entity_poly.type
_entity_poly.pdbx_seq_one_letter_code
_entity_poly.pdbx_strand_id
1 'polypeptide(L)'
;MATTPLMQVFTGSAHDVCHSLDAPGAYEWWYVDARSDDGAWGVVAILFRGMPMSPDYLSALAAGTAPAPADHCGFAVSIYHNGQRLLQVFRGVESNDTFFGTNQCDVRVGPCSLQRTSDDTWALHIDTLHPDSSRRVVLDATFRRIGTVVDDATPFTAVHGWVLAAPLAEIDAHLTLSDYGTVK
;
A
#
# COMPACT_ATOMS: atom_id res chain seq x y z
N MET A 1 28.52 18.20 12.52
CA MET A 1 27.39 17.29 12.66
C MET A 1 26.99 16.84 11.28
N ALA A 2 26.89 15.53 11.02
CA ALA A 2 26.35 15.06 9.75
C ALA A 2 24.87 15.41 9.69
N THR A 3 24.42 16.00 8.58
CA THR A 3 22.99 16.32 8.38
C THR A 3 22.26 15.04 8.02
N THR A 4 21.16 14.74 8.72
CA THR A 4 20.26 13.63 8.36
C THR A 4 19.71 13.88 6.95
N PRO A 5 19.86 12.94 6.00
CA PRO A 5 19.31 13.11 4.66
C PRO A 5 17.77 13.15 4.71
N LEU A 6 17.16 13.94 3.81
CA LEU A 6 15.70 14.04 3.75
C LEU A 6 15.08 12.74 3.23
N MET A 7 15.69 12.12 2.24
CA MET A 7 15.18 10.90 1.59
C MET A 7 16.31 9.90 1.31
N GLN A 8 15.99 8.62 1.44
CA GLN A 8 16.82 7.49 1.06
C GLN A 8 15.98 6.54 0.22
N VAL A 9 16.54 6.06 -0.88
CA VAL A 9 15.87 5.09 -1.78
C VAL A 9 16.60 3.76 -1.66
N PHE A 10 15.84 2.71 -1.43
CA PHE A 10 16.31 1.33 -1.35
C PHE A 10 15.80 0.53 -2.53
N THR A 11 16.56 -0.46 -2.95
CA THR A 11 16.16 -1.44 -3.96
C THR A 11 16.05 -2.83 -3.36
N GLY A 12 15.19 -3.66 -3.96
CA GLY A 12 14.97 -5.02 -3.49
C GLY A 12 14.05 -5.08 -2.27
N SER A 13 14.06 -6.20 -1.60
CA SER A 13 13.07 -6.53 -0.57
C SER A 13 13.60 -6.51 0.86
N ALA A 14 14.87 -6.14 1.07
CA ALA A 14 15.46 -6.08 2.41
C ALA A 14 14.72 -5.13 3.36
N HIS A 15 14.19 -4.03 2.84
CA HIS A 15 13.38 -3.05 3.57
C HIS A 15 11.88 -3.13 3.25
N ASP A 16 11.42 -4.15 2.52
CA ASP A 16 9.99 -4.39 2.28
C ASP A 16 9.37 -5.13 3.48
N VAL A 17 9.39 -4.46 4.62
CA VAL A 17 8.95 -4.93 5.94
C VAL A 17 8.29 -3.77 6.69
N CYS A 18 7.58 -4.07 7.77
CA CYS A 18 7.13 -3.03 8.69
C CYS A 18 8.29 -2.56 9.58
N HIS A 19 8.53 -1.25 9.61
CA HIS A 19 9.54 -0.62 10.45
C HIS A 19 8.96 -0.17 11.81
N SER A 20 9.83 0.00 12.81
CA SER A 20 9.42 0.63 14.08
C SER A 20 9.19 2.12 13.85
N LEU A 21 7.93 2.52 13.86
CA LEU A 21 7.47 3.90 13.69
C LEU A 21 6.66 4.31 14.91
N ASP A 22 7.33 4.86 15.93
CA ASP A 22 6.68 5.21 17.20
C ASP A 22 6.51 6.75 17.35
N ALA A 23 7.13 7.53 16.47
CA ALA A 23 7.02 8.98 16.53
C ALA A 23 5.61 9.45 16.09
N PRO A 24 5.00 10.40 16.81
CA PRO A 24 3.76 11.04 16.37
C PRO A 24 3.92 11.65 14.98
N GLY A 25 2.97 11.37 14.10
CA GLY A 25 3.01 11.83 12.72
C GLY A 25 3.84 10.94 11.78
N ALA A 26 4.49 9.90 12.29
CA ALA A 26 5.14 8.92 11.44
C ALA A 26 4.11 8.14 10.62
N TYR A 27 4.52 7.65 9.48
CA TYR A 27 3.69 6.86 8.58
C TYR A 27 4.53 5.90 7.77
N GLU A 28 3.87 4.85 7.30
CA GLU A 28 4.41 3.87 6.38
C GLU A 28 3.30 3.41 5.45
N TRP A 29 3.62 3.14 4.20
CA TRP A 29 2.65 2.62 3.27
C TRP A 29 3.26 1.61 2.30
N TRP A 30 2.43 0.69 1.86
CA TRP A 30 2.69 -0.24 0.77
C TRP A 30 1.87 0.19 -0.43
N TYR A 31 2.55 0.50 -1.51
CA TYR A 31 1.96 1.05 -2.73
C TYR A 31 2.09 0.03 -3.86
N VAL A 32 1.00 -0.18 -4.55
CA VAL A 32 0.94 -1.03 -5.75
C VAL A 32 0.16 -0.30 -6.82
N ASP A 33 0.65 -0.32 -8.05
CA ASP A 33 -0.10 0.09 -9.23
C ASP A 33 0.00 -0.94 -10.34
N ALA A 34 -1.05 -1.05 -11.15
CA ALA A 34 -1.17 -2.00 -12.23
C ALA A 34 -1.94 -1.41 -13.39
N ARG A 35 -1.61 -1.86 -14.60
CA ARG A 35 -2.33 -1.53 -15.82
C ARG A 35 -2.47 -2.78 -16.68
N SER A 36 -3.65 -2.99 -17.30
CA SER A 36 -3.88 -4.06 -18.28
C SER A 36 -3.04 -3.85 -19.54
N ASP A 37 -2.74 -4.93 -20.28
CA ASP A 37 -1.92 -4.91 -21.49
C ASP A 37 -2.50 -4.02 -22.60
N ASP A 38 -3.83 -3.99 -22.72
CA ASP A 38 -4.54 -3.11 -23.65
C ASP A 38 -4.62 -1.64 -23.17
N GLY A 39 -4.17 -1.37 -21.94
CA GLY A 39 -4.18 -0.06 -21.31
C GLY A 39 -5.56 0.45 -20.91
N ALA A 40 -6.61 -0.35 -21.05
CA ALA A 40 -7.98 0.05 -20.75
C ALA A 40 -8.23 0.16 -19.24
N TRP A 41 -7.64 -0.72 -18.44
CA TRP A 41 -7.82 -0.75 -17.00
C TRP A 41 -6.57 -0.33 -16.25
N GLY A 42 -6.77 0.34 -15.11
CA GLY A 42 -5.71 0.68 -14.17
C GLY A 42 -6.20 0.55 -12.74
N VAL A 43 -5.30 0.14 -11.86
CA VAL A 43 -5.53 0.01 -10.41
C VAL A 43 -4.40 0.69 -9.68
N VAL A 44 -4.74 1.41 -8.60
CA VAL A 44 -3.80 1.86 -7.58
C VAL A 44 -4.32 1.40 -6.23
N ALA A 45 -3.48 0.76 -5.45
CA ALA A 45 -3.79 0.35 -4.08
C ALA A 45 -2.69 0.81 -3.12
N ILE A 46 -3.10 1.33 -1.97
CA ILE A 46 -2.20 1.77 -0.91
C ILE A 46 -2.73 1.25 0.42
N LEU A 47 -1.90 0.56 1.17
CA LEU A 47 -2.18 0.14 2.54
C LEU A 47 -1.35 1.01 3.48
N PHE A 48 -1.98 1.63 4.49
CA PHE A 48 -1.34 2.60 5.37
C PHE A 48 -1.25 2.12 6.81
N ARG A 49 -0.10 2.35 7.40
CA ARG A 49 0.10 2.45 8.84
C ARG A 49 0.43 3.92 9.16
N GLY A 50 -0.44 4.61 9.92
CA GLY A 50 -0.38 6.07 10.03
C GLY A 50 -0.77 6.76 8.74
N MET A 51 -2.06 6.93 8.50
CA MET A 51 -2.60 7.46 7.24
C MET A 51 -2.46 8.99 7.17
N PRO A 52 -1.41 9.56 6.53
CA PRO A 52 -1.06 10.98 6.65
C PRO A 52 -2.07 11.93 6.01
N MET A 53 -2.99 11.42 5.18
CA MET A 53 -4.07 12.21 4.59
C MET A 53 -5.41 12.07 5.35
N SER A 54 -5.45 11.30 6.44
CA SER A 54 -6.65 11.18 7.27
C SER A 54 -6.92 12.47 8.04
N PRO A 55 -8.13 13.07 7.95
CA PRO A 55 -8.48 14.22 8.75
C PRO A 55 -8.33 13.98 10.27
N ASP A 56 -8.66 12.78 10.73
CA ASP A 56 -8.58 12.42 12.15
C ASP A 56 -7.12 12.38 12.62
N TYR A 57 -6.21 11.80 11.84
CA TYR A 57 -4.79 11.76 12.16
C TYR A 57 -4.19 13.17 12.18
N LEU A 58 -4.50 13.97 11.15
CA LEU A 58 -4.03 15.38 11.08
C LEU A 58 -4.59 16.23 12.22
N SER A 59 -5.86 16.04 12.57
CA SER A 59 -6.49 16.76 13.69
C SER A 59 -5.87 16.41 15.03
N ALA A 60 -5.58 15.11 15.26
CA ALA A 60 -4.91 14.63 16.46
C ALA A 60 -3.48 15.21 16.57
N LEU A 61 -2.74 15.25 15.46
CA LEU A 61 -1.42 15.87 15.39
C LEU A 61 -1.50 17.38 15.69
N ALA A 62 -2.44 18.09 15.07
CA ALA A 62 -2.64 19.54 15.29
C ALA A 62 -3.04 19.85 16.74
N ALA A 63 -3.79 18.97 17.39
CA ALA A 63 -4.18 19.07 18.81
C ALA A 63 -3.03 18.73 19.77
N GLY A 64 -1.89 18.23 19.28
CA GLY A 64 -0.75 17.84 20.11
C GLY A 64 -1.00 16.58 20.96
N THR A 65 -1.95 15.73 20.57
CA THR A 65 -2.28 14.50 21.32
C THR A 65 -1.30 13.35 21.09
N ALA A 66 -0.25 13.58 20.29
CA ALA A 66 0.78 12.59 19.97
C ALA A 66 0.21 11.23 19.52
N PRO A 67 -0.62 11.18 18.45
CA PRO A 67 -1.28 9.96 18.01
C PRO A 67 -0.27 8.93 17.51
N ALA A 68 -0.47 7.66 17.90
CA ALA A 68 0.36 6.57 17.40
C ALA A 68 -0.04 6.20 15.96
N PRO A 69 0.93 5.96 15.04
CA PRO A 69 0.61 5.56 13.67
C PRO A 69 -0.28 4.31 13.57
N ALA A 70 -0.12 3.37 14.49
CA ALA A 70 -0.90 2.14 14.53
C ALA A 70 -2.41 2.37 14.79
N ASP A 71 -2.78 3.48 15.41
CA ASP A 71 -4.18 3.82 15.70
C ASP A 71 -4.86 4.53 14.51
N HIS A 72 -4.11 4.84 13.46
CA HIS A 72 -4.59 5.58 12.28
C HIS A 72 -4.25 4.83 10.99
N CYS A 73 -4.63 3.57 10.92
CA CYS A 73 -4.44 2.72 9.75
C CYS A 73 -5.58 2.89 8.74
N GLY A 74 -5.34 2.50 7.51
CA GLY A 74 -6.35 2.55 6.47
C GLY A 74 -5.85 2.08 5.11
N PHE A 75 -6.70 2.18 4.11
CA PHE A 75 -6.34 1.85 2.74
C PHE A 75 -6.98 2.82 1.74
N ALA A 76 -6.34 2.93 0.58
CA ALA A 76 -6.88 3.62 -0.58
C ALA A 76 -6.86 2.68 -1.78
N VAL A 77 -7.96 2.68 -2.54
CA VAL A 77 -8.06 1.93 -3.80
C VAL A 77 -8.67 2.83 -4.85
N SER A 78 -8.03 2.95 -5.99
CA SER A 78 -8.55 3.67 -7.16
C SER A 78 -8.58 2.74 -8.37
N ILE A 79 -9.72 2.68 -9.05
CA ILE A 79 -9.92 1.93 -10.29
C ILE A 79 -10.13 2.92 -11.42
N TYR A 80 -9.42 2.70 -12.51
CA TYR A 80 -9.49 3.50 -13.73
C TYR A 80 -9.95 2.64 -14.90
N HIS A 81 -10.75 3.24 -15.78
CA HIS A 81 -11.14 2.65 -17.05
C HIS A 81 -11.06 3.70 -18.15
N ASN A 82 -10.33 3.40 -19.22
CA ASN A 82 -10.08 4.30 -20.35
C ASN A 82 -9.56 5.69 -19.91
N GLY A 83 -8.63 5.70 -18.94
CA GLY A 83 -8.02 6.92 -18.42
C GLY A 83 -8.89 7.75 -17.48
N GLN A 84 -10.12 7.32 -17.21
CA GLN A 84 -11.02 7.98 -16.27
C GLN A 84 -11.08 7.20 -14.95
N ARG A 85 -11.06 7.91 -13.81
CA ARG A 85 -11.26 7.28 -12.51
C ARG A 85 -12.73 6.85 -12.37
N LEU A 86 -12.94 5.54 -12.34
CA LEU A 86 -14.24 4.92 -12.22
C LEU A 86 -14.71 4.84 -10.76
N LEU A 87 -13.75 4.64 -9.84
CA LEU A 87 -14.02 4.45 -8.44
C LEU A 87 -12.82 4.85 -7.60
N GLN A 88 -13.08 5.39 -6.42
CA GLN A 88 -12.06 5.61 -5.38
C GLN A 88 -12.66 5.29 -4.02
N VAL A 89 -11.98 4.43 -3.26
CA VAL A 89 -12.22 4.19 -1.85
C VAL A 89 -11.04 4.74 -1.06
N PHE A 90 -11.31 5.47 0.01
CA PHE A 90 -10.33 5.92 0.99
C PHE A 90 -10.94 5.68 2.36
N ARG A 91 -10.41 4.76 3.14
CA ARG A 91 -11.07 4.27 4.35
C ARG A 91 -10.10 4.03 5.49
N GLY A 92 -10.44 4.56 6.67
CA GLY A 92 -9.81 4.20 7.93
C GLY A 92 -10.24 2.80 8.40
N VAL A 93 -9.35 2.12 9.13
CA VAL A 93 -9.55 0.77 9.67
C VAL A 93 -9.12 0.78 11.13
N GLU A 94 -9.90 0.11 11.98
CA GLU A 94 -9.56 -0.06 13.40
C GLU A 94 -8.27 -0.87 13.55
N SER A 95 -7.45 -0.52 14.55
CA SER A 95 -6.14 -1.14 14.75
C SER A 95 -6.21 -2.67 14.96
N ASN A 96 -7.30 -3.17 15.56
CA ASN A 96 -7.54 -4.60 15.77
C ASN A 96 -7.72 -5.39 14.46
N ASP A 97 -8.05 -4.72 13.36
CA ASP A 97 -8.23 -5.30 12.03
C ASP A 97 -7.00 -5.13 11.15
N THR A 98 -5.85 -4.88 11.76
CA THR A 98 -4.58 -4.66 11.04
C THR A 98 -3.48 -5.61 11.48
N PHE A 99 -2.57 -5.90 10.55
CA PHE A 99 -1.34 -6.65 10.82
C PHE A 99 -0.22 -6.15 9.90
N PHE A 100 0.99 -6.01 10.45
CA PHE A 100 2.17 -5.56 9.72
C PHE A 100 3.38 -6.42 10.08
N GLY A 101 3.83 -7.23 9.13
CA GLY A 101 4.96 -8.14 9.29
C GLY A 101 6.30 -7.40 9.37
N THR A 102 7.15 -7.78 10.33
CA THR A 102 8.46 -7.18 10.54
C THR A 102 9.62 -7.94 9.88
N ASN A 103 9.35 -9.13 9.35
CA ASN A 103 10.38 -9.97 8.73
C ASN A 103 10.30 -10.00 7.21
N GLN A 104 9.13 -9.71 6.67
CA GLN A 104 8.86 -9.62 5.24
C GLN A 104 7.58 -8.82 5.02
N CYS A 105 7.32 -8.42 3.78
CA CYS A 105 6.03 -7.84 3.40
C CYS A 105 4.90 -8.83 3.68
N ASP A 106 4.19 -8.60 4.76
CA ASP A 106 2.94 -9.27 5.14
C ASP A 106 2.08 -8.21 5.81
N VAL A 107 1.19 -7.61 5.05
CA VAL A 107 0.38 -6.47 5.46
C VAL A 107 -1.09 -6.80 5.31
N ARG A 108 -1.86 -6.57 6.37
CA ARG A 108 -3.32 -6.65 6.34
C ARG A 108 -3.91 -5.39 6.95
N VAL A 109 -4.84 -4.77 6.25
CA VAL A 109 -5.54 -3.57 6.68
C VAL A 109 -7.02 -3.74 6.35
N GLY A 110 -7.78 -4.18 7.34
CA GLY A 110 -9.18 -4.58 7.16
C GLY A 110 -9.33 -5.68 6.10
N PRO A 111 -10.11 -5.45 5.06
CA PRO A 111 -10.37 -6.43 3.99
C PRO A 111 -9.30 -6.43 2.89
N CYS A 112 -8.17 -5.76 3.10
CA CYS A 112 -7.09 -5.68 2.12
C CYS A 112 -5.83 -6.32 2.67
N SER A 113 -5.07 -7.00 1.80
CA SER A 113 -3.77 -7.56 2.15
C SER A 113 -2.78 -7.51 1.02
N LEU A 114 -1.50 -7.38 1.35
CA LEU A 114 -0.37 -7.52 0.45
C LEU A 114 0.67 -8.41 1.13
N GLN A 115 1.05 -9.50 0.47
CA GLN A 115 1.99 -10.46 1.00
C GLN A 115 3.06 -10.80 -0.02
N ARG A 116 4.31 -10.84 0.41
CA ARG A 116 5.40 -11.45 -0.34
C ARG A 116 5.32 -12.96 -0.19
N THR A 117 5.05 -13.67 -1.28
CA THR A 117 4.85 -15.13 -1.29
C THR A 117 6.09 -15.92 -1.68
N SER A 118 7.03 -15.26 -2.36
CA SER A 118 8.38 -15.77 -2.68
C SER A 118 9.36 -14.61 -2.87
N ASP A 119 10.61 -14.89 -3.21
CA ASP A 119 11.64 -13.85 -3.37
C ASP A 119 11.30 -12.78 -4.40
N ASP A 120 10.53 -13.15 -5.42
CA ASP A 120 10.18 -12.26 -6.53
C ASP A 120 8.68 -12.11 -6.74
N THR A 121 7.84 -12.52 -5.77
CA THR A 121 6.39 -12.57 -5.98
C THR A 121 5.63 -11.99 -4.80
N TRP A 122 4.66 -11.15 -5.09
CA TRP A 122 3.71 -10.57 -4.12
C TRP A 122 2.28 -10.91 -4.54
N ALA A 123 1.42 -11.15 -3.57
CA ALA A 123 -0.02 -11.32 -3.74
C ALA A 123 -0.75 -10.14 -3.08
N LEU A 124 -1.63 -9.50 -3.83
CA LEU A 124 -2.55 -8.47 -3.36
C LEU A 124 -3.96 -9.02 -3.35
N HIS A 125 -4.67 -8.82 -2.26
CA HIS A 125 -6.11 -9.05 -2.16
C HIS A 125 -6.82 -7.78 -1.69
N ILE A 126 -7.93 -7.42 -2.33
CA ILE A 126 -8.82 -6.33 -1.95
C ILE A 126 -10.25 -6.84 -2.04
N ASP A 127 -11.05 -6.62 -0.98
CA ASP A 127 -12.49 -6.84 -0.98
C ASP A 127 -13.17 -5.69 -0.22
N THR A 128 -13.68 -4.71 -0.95
CA THR A 128 -14.25 -3.53 -0.32
C THR A 128 -15.50 -3.03 -1.01
N LEU A 129 -16.27 -2.21 -0.30
CA LEU A 129 -17.44 -1.50 -0.81
C LEU A 129 -17.11 -0.01 -0.94
N HIS A 130 -17.53 0.58 -2.06
CA HIS A 130 -17.52 2.03 -2.20
C HIS A 130 -18.60 2.63 -1.28
N PRO A 131 -18.28 3.59 -0.41
CA PRO A 131 -19.20 4.06 0.63
C PRO A 131 -20.49 4.64 0.09
N ASP A 132 -20.43 5.40 -1.02
CA ASP A 132 -21.59 6.16 -1.53
C ASP A 132 -22.45 5.37 -2.53
N SER A 133 -21.90 4.31 -3.17
CA SER A 133 -22.62 3.57 -4.23
C SER A 133 -22.88 2.12 -3.91
N SER A 134 -22.38 1.62 -2.77
CA SER A 134 -22.40 0.18 -2.41
C SER A 134 -21.79 -0.74 -3.48
N ARG A 135 -21.05 -0.18 -4.44
CA ARG A 135 -20.35 -0.94 -5.47
C ARG A 135 -19.23 -1.75 -4.80
N ARG A 136 -19.27 -3.05 -4.97
CA ARG A 136 -18.22 -3.94 -4.45
C ARG A 136 -17.08 -4.02 -5.43
N VAL A 137 -15.88 -3.96 -4.90
CA VAL A 137 -14.60 -4.17 -5.59
C VAL A 137 -13.94 -5.39 -4.98
N VAL A 138 -13.68 -6.40 -5.80
CA VAL A 138 -12.82 -7.52 -5.43
C VAL A 138 -11.67 -7.58 -6.42
N LEU A 139 -10.45 -7.54 -5.93
CA LEU A 139 -9.24 -7.65 -6.72
C LEU A 139 -8.33 -8.71 -6.09
N ASP A 140 -7.98 -9.70 -6.87
CA ASP A 140 -6.91 -10.65 -6.58
C ASP A 140 -5.83 -10.46 -7.64
N ALA A 141 -4.60 -10.17 -7.21
CA ALA A 141 -3.50 -9.97 -8.13
C ALA A 141 -2.21 -10.60 -7.61
N THR A 142 -1.45 -11.18 -8.53
CA THR A 142 -0.10 -11.68 -8.29
C THR A 142 0.88 -10.88 -9.12
N PHE A 143 1.86 -10.28 -8.46
CA PHE A 143 2.95 -9.51 -9.07
C PHE A 143 4.21 -10.35 -9.04
N ARG A 144 4.80 -10.61 -10.20
CA ARG A 144 6.10 -11.26 -10.32
C ARG A 144 7.12 -10.28 -10.85
N ARG A 145 8.10 -9.95 -10.01
CA ARG A 145 9.18 -9.00 -10.36
C ARG A 145 9.91 -9.46 -11.64
N ILE A 146 10.11 -8.53 -12.55
CA ILE A 146 10.89 -8.73 -13.78
C ILE A 146 12.30 -8.22 -13.57
N GLY A 147 13.28 -9.00 -13.99
CA GLY A 147 14.69 -8.64 -13.91
C GLY A 147 15.30 -8.86 -12.53
N THR A 148 16.60 -8.61 -12.46
CA THR A 148 17.36 -8.74 -11.22
C THR A 148 17.38 -7.40 -10.50
N VAL A 149 16.96 -7.39 -9.24
CA VAL A 149 17.08 -6.25 -8.34
C VAL A 149 18.04 -6.65 -7.22
N VAL A 150 19.04 -5.82 -6.98
CA VAL A 150 20.00 -6.03 -5.88
C VAL A 150 19.37 -5.53 -4.59
N ASP A 151 19.33 -6.40 -3.58
CA ASP A 151 18.84 -6.00 -2.26
C ASP A 151 19.81 -5.02 -1.59
N ASP A 152 19.33 -3.83 -1.30
CA ASP A 152 20.03 -2.83 -0.51
C ASP A 152 19.63 -2.98 0.96
N ALA A 153 20.54 -3.52 1.75
CA ALA A 153 20.36 -3.71 3.20
C ALA A 153 21.08 -2.62 4.02
N THR A 154 21.43 -1.49 3.41
CA THR A 154 22.05 -0.38 4.16
C THR A 154 21.07 0.16 5.23
N PRO A 155 21.57 0.60 6.41
CA PRO A 155 20.71 1.11 7.46
C PRO A 155 19.86 2.30 7.01
N PHE A 156 18.60 2.32 7.41
CA PHE A 156 17.72 3.46 7.23
C PHE A 156 18.16 4.62 8.15
N THR A 157 18.54 5.74 7.57
CA THR A 157 19.05 6.91 8.29
C THR A 157 18.40 8.23 7.90
N ALA A 158 17.55 8.22 6.86
CA ALA A 158 16.87 9.41 6.36
C ALA A 158 15.58 9.72 7.14
N VAL A 159 15.00 10.89 6.90
CA VAL A 159 13.66 11.24 7.40
C VAL A 159 12.59 10.41 6.70
N HIS A 160 12.75 10.18 5.38
CA HIS A 160 11.85 9.36 4.57
C HIS A 160 12.62 8.26 3.84
N GLY A 161 12.02 7.07 3.76
CA GLY A 161 12.50 5.96 2.94
C GLY A 161 11.53 5.66 1.80
N TRP A 162 12.07 5.25 0.66
CA TRP A 162 11.31 4.71 -0.46
C TRP A 162 11.90 3.38 -0.88
N VAL A 163 11.11 2.32 -0.79
CA VAL A 163 11.55 0.96 -1.11
C VAL A 163 10.99 0.54 -2.47
N LEU A 164 11.87 0.25 -3.42
CA LEU A 164 11.53 -0.26 -4.75
C LEU A 164 11.67 -1.79 -4.74
N ALA A 165 10.73 -2.49 -4.07
CA ALA A 165 10.76 -3.94 -3.94
C ALA A 165 10.55 -4.65 -5.29
N ALA A 166 9.58 -4.20 -6.07
CA ALA A 166 9.29 -4.68 -7.42
C ALA A 166 9.00 -3.49 -8.36
N PRO A 167 10.04 -2.77 -8.84
CA PRO A 167 9.85 -1.58 -9.66
C PRO A 167 9.23 -1.87 -11.03
N LEU A 168 9.32 -3.12 -11.49
CA LEU A 168 8.64 -3.64 -12.68
C LEU A 168 8.23 -5.09 -12.43
N ALA A 169 6.99 -5.43 -12.73
CA ALA A 169 6.46 -6.79 -12.53
C ALA A 169 5.53 -7.19 -13.69
N GLU A 170 5.52 -8.49 -13.98
CA GLU A 170 4.39 -9.13 -14.66
C GLU A 170 3.25 -9.30 -13.64
N ILE A 171 2.02 -9.09 -14.10
CA ILE A 171 0.85 -9.10 -13.23
C ILE A 171 -0.19 -10.05 -13.80
N ASP A 172 -0.66 -10.99 -12.95
CA ASP A 172 -1.87 -11.77 -13.19
C ASP A 172 -2.93 -11.27 -12.20
N ALA A 173 -4.03 -10.71 -12.72
CA ALA A 173 -5.02 -10.06 -11.89
C ALA A 173 -6.46 -10.37 -12.32
N HIS A 174 -7.32 -10.52 -11.34
CA HIS A 174 -8.78 -10.66 -11.49
C HIS A 174 -9.48 -9.53 -10.74
N LEU A 175 -10.01 -8.57 -11.48
CA LEU A 175 -10.80 -7.47 -10.96
C LEU A 175 -12.29 -7.75 -11.18
N THR A 176 -13.08 -7.79 -10.13
CA THR A 176 -14.54 -7.88 -10.18
C THR A 176 -15.17 -6.61 -9.63
N LEU A 177 -16.01 -5.96 -10.43
CA LEU A 177 -16.85 -4.85 -10.03
C LEU A 177 -18.31 -5.27 -10.14
N SER A 178 -19.13 -4.98 -9.12
CA SER A 178 -20.52 -5.47 -9.06
C SER A 178 -21.39 -5.09 -10.24
N ASP A 179 -21.07 -4.04 -10.97
CA ASP A 179 -21.79 -3.53 -12.14
C ASP A 179 -21.07 -3.70 -13.49
N TYR A 180 -19.79 -4.16 -13.48
CA TYR A 180 -19.01 -4.39 -14.70
C TYR A 180 -18.68 -5.87 -14.95
N GLY A 181 -18.95 -6.75 -13.96
CA GLY A 181 -18.50 -8.15 -14.01
C GLY A 181 -17.02 -8.31 -13.71
N THR A 182 -16.40 -9.37 -14.24
CA THR A 182 -14.98 -9.70 -13.99
C THR A 182 -14.12 -9.32 -15.19
N VAL A 183 -13.00 -8.65 -14.92
CA VAL A 183 -11.95 -8.28 -15.87
C VAL A 183 -10.69 -9.06 -15.50
N LYS A 184 -10.05 -9.65 -16.50
CA LYS A 184 -8.77 -10.38 -16.36
C LYS A 184 -7.66 -9.60 -17.00
#